data_5a205753c7849098804e56120366ec77
#
_entry.id   5a205753c7849098804e56120366ec77
#
_cell.length_a   1.000
_cell.length_b   1.000
_cell.length_c   1.000
_cell.angle_alpha   90.00
_cell.angle_beta   90.00
_cell.angle_gamma   90.00
#
_symmetry.space_group_name_H-M   'P 1'
#
loop_
_entity.id
_entity.type
_entity.pdbx_description
1 polymer ?
#
loop_
_entity_poly.entity_id
_entity_poly.type
_entity_poly.pdbx_seq_one_letter_code
_entity_poly.pdbx_strand_id
1 'polypeptide(L)'
;LWTDEGYSTKEWSSPAYIECAESEAKYKGLNDEPLKKVYKWKRDNPGLHFHDMSPYQNFLIDKYGTNDEPSTTHKEIFFDIEIEMGDNLTPEYIQSAPKKVTSIAWYFKQEDEWKIIILDPKEQIQATKTGNKEIIPVYNEQLLLSKFLTFMRELDPDILIGYNSDYFDIPYLYYRIKNVLGEEMVEYLSPILKVKEKRSYRTGEIYDPKQPIEIAGVESLDYMRLHKKYHWEDEPSWKLDALGEKYVKLNKIEYDGSL
;
A
#
# COMPACT_ATOMS: atom_id res chain seq x y z
N LEU A 1 -6.59 -14.65 0.35
CA LEU A 1 -5.67 -14.74 1.49
C LEU A 1 -4.30 -15.22 1.01
N TRP A 2 -3.25 -14.50 1.36
CA TRP A 2 -1.87 -14.96 1.23
C TRP A 2 -1.61 -16.06 2.27
N THR A 3 -1.05 -17.15 1.82
CA THR A 3 -0.57 -18.22 2.68
C THR A 3 0.85 -18.55 2.25
N ASP A 4 1.60 -19.32 3.06
CA ASP A 4 2.96 -19.77 2.74
C ASP A 4 3.03 -20.56 1.40
N GLU A 5 1.88 -20.97 0.88
CA GLU A 5 1.70 -21.66 -0.40
C GLU A 5 1.33 -20.70 -1.54
N GLY A 6 1.34 -19.37 -1.29
CA GLY A 6 0.95 -18.33 -2.23
C GLY A 6 -0.49 -17.86 -2.06
N TYR A 7 -0.97 -17.07 -3.04
CA TYR A 7 -2.31 -16.52 -3.03
C TYR A 7 -3.39 -17.59 -3.18
N SER A 8 -4.29 -17.67 -2.21
CA SER A 8 -5.43 -18.58 -2.21
C SER A 8 -6.75 -17.82 -2.14
N THR A 9 -7.68 -18.15 -3.05
CA THR A 9 -9.08 -17.68 -3.03
C THR A 9 -9.98 -18.51 -2.13
N LYS A 10 -9.43 -19.36 -1.28
CA LYS A 10 -10.21 -20.20 -0.38
C LYS A 10 -11.06 -19.32 0.53
N GLU A 11 -12.37 -19.48 0.46
CA GLU A 11 -13.28 -18.84 1.41
C GLU A 11 -13.02 -19.39 2.81
N TRP A 12 -12.68 -18.50 3.72
CA TRP A 12 -12.61 -18.78 5.14
C TRP A 12 -13.73 -18.03 5.86
N SER A 13 -14.53 -18.74 6.65
CA SER A 13 -15.59 -18.13 7.45
C SER A 13 -15.21 -18.20 8.93
N SER A 14 -15.19 -17.03 9.60
CA SER A 14 -15.06 -16.99 11.04
C SER A 14 -16.27 -17.65 11.69
N PRO A 15 -16.10 -18.60 12.62
CA PRO A 15 -17.22 -19.13 13.37
C PRO A 15 -17.81 -18.04 14.26
N ALA A 16 -19.13 -17.95 14.27
CA ALA A 16 -19.87 -17.21 15.29
C ALA A 16 -20.39 -18.19 16.35
N TYR A 17 -20.85 -17.68 17.48
CA TYR A 17 -21.40 -18.47 18.55
C TYR A 17 -22.84 -18.05 18.78
N ILE A 18 -23.70 -19.01 19.11
CA ILE A 18 -25.06 -18.77 19.54
C ILE A 18 -25.32 -19.39 20.91
N GLU A 19 -26.21 -18.80 21.70
CA GLU A 19 -26.68 -19.40 22.92
C GLU A 19 -27.43 -20.71 22.63
N CYS A 20 -27.25 -21.68 23.49
CA CYS A 20 -27.86 -22.98 23.37
C CYS A 20 -28.17 -23.58 24.76
N ALA A 21 -28.82 -24.72 24.80
CA ALA A 21 -29.02 -25.43 26.05
C ALA A 21 -27.66 -25.89 26.63
N GLU A 22 -27.53 -25.93 27.97
CA GLU A 22 -26.28 -26.36 28.62
C GLU A 22 -25.79 -27.75 28.15
N SER A 23 -26.72 -28.65 27.83
CA SER A 23 -26.40 -29.98 27.30
C SER A 23 -25.75 -29.98 25.94
N GLU A 24 -25.89 -28.88 25.15
CA GLU A 24 -25.32 -28.69 23.82
C GLU A 24 -24.10 -27.78 23.83
N ALA A 25 -23.85 -27.11 24.93
CA ALA A 25 -22.81 -26.10 25.06
C ALA A 25 -21.43 -26.75 25.03
N LYS A 26 -20.55 -26.22 24.16
CA LYS A 26 -19.12 -26.57 24.12
C LYS A 26 -18.25 -25.38 24.50
N TYR A 27 -18.81 -24.20 24.61
CA TYR A 27 -18.13 -22.96 24.94
C TYR A 27 -18.97 -22.15 25.92
N LYS A 28 -18.32 -21.21 26.60
CA LYS A 28 -18.95 -20.26 27.46
C LYS A 28 -18.68 -18.84 26.99
N GLY A 29 -19.67 -17.98 27.08
CA GLY A 29 -19.55 -16.55 26.89
C GLY A 29 -18.92 -15.85 28.11
N LEU A 30 -18.81 -14.53 28.02
CA LEU A 30 -18.16 -13.70 29.03
C LEU A 30 -18.90 -13.70 30.36
N ASN A 31 -20.23 -13.92 30.34
CA ASN A 31 -21.08 -14.01 31.50
C ASN A 31 -21.58 -15.46 31.76
N ASP A 32 -20.75 -16.44 31.38
CA ASP A 32 -21.03 -17.87 31.49
C ASP A 32 -22.24 -18.39 30.66
N GLU A 33 -22.67 -17.64 29.63
CA GLU A 33 -23.70 -18.11 28.71
C GLU A 33 -23.28 -19.39 28.01
N PRO A 34 -24.14 -20.42 27.93
CA PRO A 34 -23.81 -21.65 27.22
C PRO A 34 -23.85 -21.44 25.71
N LEU A 35 -22.70 -21.65 25.01
CA LEU A 35 -22.51 -21.33 23.60
C LEU A 35 -22.15 -22.54 22.77
N LYS A 36 -22.61 -22.54 21.50
CA LYS A 36 -22.15 -23.45 20.44
C LYS A 36 -21.69 -22.70 19.18
N LYS A 37 -20.69 -23.22 18.48
CA LYS A 37 -20.20 -22.65 17.22
C LYS A 37 -21.24 -22.83 16.10
N VAL A 38 -21.38 -21.77 15.28
CA VAL A 38 -22.17 -21.79 14.05
C VAL A 38 -21.33 -21.24 12.90
N TYR A 39 -21.38 -21.88 11.73
CA TYR A 39 -20.60 -21.53 10.55
C TYR A 39 -21.38 -20.69 9.53
N LYS A 40 -22.69 -20.62 9.68
CA LYS A 40 -23.55 -19.74 8.89
C LYS A 40 -24.30 -18.82 9.83
N TRP A 41 -23.99 -17.56 9.80
CA TRP A 41 -24.68 -16.55 10.59
C TRP A 41 -25.35 -15.52 9.68
N LYS A 42 -26.47 -15.01 10.14
CA LYS A 42 -27.08 -13.81 9.60
C LYS A 42 -26.92 -12.72 10.67
N ARG A 43 -26.57 -11.52 10.26
CA ARG A 43 -26.32 -10.38 11.15
C ARG A 43 -27.46 -10.11 12.14
N ASP A 44 -28.66 -10.48 11.77
CA ASP A 44 -29.89 -10.21 12.53
C ASP A 44 -30.36 -11.42 13.37
N ASN A 45 -29.50 -12.41 13.61
CA ASN A 45 -29.84 -13.51 14.50
C ASN A 45 -29.78 -13.07 15.96
N PRO A 46 -30.90 -13.06 16.71
CA PRO A 46 -30.87 -12.77 18.13
C PRO A 46 -30.05 -13.86 18.87
N GLY A 47 -29.29 -13.44 19.89
CA GLY A 47 -28.42 -14.35 20.66
C GLY A 47 -27.09 -14.71 19.96
N LEU A 48 -26.71 -14.00 18.93
CA LEU A 48 -25.44 -14.22 18.24
C LEU A 48 -24.32 -13.50 19.00
N HIS A 49 -23.33 -14.26 19.45
CA HIS A 49 -22.12 -13.75 20.08
C HIS A 49 -20.97 -13.69 19.06
N PHE A 50 -20.32 -12.56 19.00
CA PHE A 50 -19.19 -12.32 18.12
C PHE A 50 -17.90 -12.27 18.91
N HIS A 51 -16.80 -12.58 18.25
CA HIS A 51 -15.50 -12.18 18.73
C HIS A 51 -15.33 -10.67 18.55
N ASP A 52 -14.63 -10.03 19.46
CA ASP A 52 -14.19 -8.63 19.34
C ASP A 52 -13.19 -8.42 18.20
N MET A 53 -12.71 -9.50 17.63
CA MET A 53 -11.70 -9.52 16.57
C MET A 53 -12.30 -9.68 15.18
N SER A 54 -11.67 -9.03 14.20
CA SER A 54 -12.05 -9.21 12.81
C SER A 54 -11.85 -10.65 12.32
N PRO A 55 -12.54 -11.10 11.26
CA PRO A 55 -12.30 -12.41 10.65
C PRO A 55 -10.83 -12.66 10.28
N TYR A 56 -10.09 -11.61 9.88
CA TYR A 56 -8.66 -11.68 9.61
C TYR A 56 -7.84 -12.02 10.86
N GLN A 57 -8.10 -11.32 11.94
CA GLN A 57 -7.40 -11.58 13.21
C GLN A 57 -7.66 -13.00 13.71
N ASN A 58 -8.91 -13.47 13.64
CA ASN A 58 -9.24 -14.84 14.01
C ASN A 58 -8.49 -15.86 13.13
N PHE A 59 -8.44 -15.63 11.82
CA PHE A 59 -7.70 -16.51 10.91
C PHE A 59 -6.20 -16.54 11.28
N LEU A 60 -5.59 -15.37 11.52
CA LEU A 60 -4.18 -15.29 11.89
C LEU A 60 -3.89 -16.00 13.21
N ILE A 61 -4.78 -15.85 14.21
CA ILE A 61 -4.64 -16.55 15.49
C ILE A 61 -4.81 -18.05 15.32
N ASP A 62 -5.83 -18.50 14.59
CA ASP A 62 -6.07 -19.93 14.38
C ASP A 62 -4.93 -20.60 13.62
N LYS A 63 -4.30 -19.89 12.67
CA LYS A 63 -3.25 -20.46 11.82
C LYS A 63 -1.85 -20.29 12.41
N TYR A 64 -1.57 -19.16 13.03
CA TYR A 64 -0.21 -18.76 13.43
C TYR A 64 -0.06 -18.45 14.93
N GLY A 65 -1.14 -18.55 15.72
CA GLY A 65 -1.13 -18.13 17.13
C GLY A 65 -0.16 -18.88 18.05
N THR A 66 0.38 -20.01 17.60
CA THR A 66 1.43 -20.77 18.30
C THR A 66 2.80 -20.68 17.61
N ASN A 67 2.92 -19.89 16.56
CA ASN A 67 4.19 -19.71 15.84
C ASN A 67 4.89 -18.44 16.36
N ASP A 68 6.01 -18.65 17.08
CA ASP A 68 6.86 -17.57 17.62
C ASP A 68 8.01 -17.21 16.65
N GLU A 69 8.09 -17.84 15.48
CA GLU A 69 9.13 -17.53 14.51
C GLU A 69 8.84 -16.15 13.86
N PRO A 70 9.82 -15.25 13.86
CA PRO A 70 9.64 -13.95 13.21
C PRO A 70 9.51 -14.14 11.70
N SER A 71 8.61 -13.37 11.08
CA SER A 71 8.56 -13.26 9.62
C SER A 71 9.88 -12.66 9.12
N THR A 72 10.62 -13.41 8.31
CA THR A 72 12.01 -13.07 7.98
C THR A 72 12.23 -12.43 6.63
N THR A 73 11.21 -12.41 5.76
CA THR A 73 11.41 -11.99 4.36
C THR A 73 10.25 -11.15 3.86
N HIS A 74 10.24 -9.87 4.24
CA HIS A 74 9.38 -8.91 3.58
C HIS A 74 10.08 -8.35 2.35
N LYS A 75 9.36 -8.28 1.24
CA LYS A 75 9.81 -7.61 0.02
C LYS A 75 9.58 -6.12 0.16
N GLU A 76 10.63 -5.40 0.50
CA GLU A 76 10.62 -3.96 0.74
C GLU A 76 11.06 -3.21 -0.52
N ILE A 77 10.19 -2.32 -1.00
CA ILE A 77 10.48 -1.46 -2.15
C ILE A 77 10.40 0.00 -1.72
N PHE A 78 11.53 0.70 -1.83
CA PHE A 78 11.57 2.15 -1.74
C PHE A 78 11.25 2.74 -3.10
N PHE A 79 10.34 3.70 -3.16
CA PHE A 79 9.94 4.29 -4.42
C PHE A 79 9.68 5.79 -4.30
N ASP A 80 9.79 6.46 -5.43
CA ASP A 80 9.53 7.88 -5.58
C ASP A 80 9.06 8.16 -7.00
N ILE A 81 8.23 9.18 -7.20
CA ILE A 81 7.77 9.60 -8.52
C ILE A 81 8.10 11.06 -8.79
N GLU A 82 8.31 11.38 -10.07
CA GLU A 82 8.37 12.76 -10.53
C GLU A 82 7.26 13.02 -11.52
N ILE A 83 6.70 14.22 -11.49
CA ILE A 83 5.66 14.68 -12.41
C ILE A 83 6.12 15.93 -13.17
N GLU A 84 5.50 16.21 -14.31
CA GLU A 84 5.67 17.51 -14.97
C GLU A 84 5.36 18.63 -13.97
N MET A 85 6.11 19.75 -14.05
CA MET A 85 5.90 20.89 -13.16
C MET A 85 4.43 21.28 -13.09
N GLY A 86 3.90 21.36 -11.90
CA GLY A 86 2.51 21.62 -11.59
C GLY A 86 2.35 22.76 -10.60
N ASP A 87 1.11 23.12 -10.38
CA ASP A 87 0.69 24.09 -9.37
C ASP A 87 0.77 23.48 -7.95
N ASN A 88 0.23 24.18 -6.97
CA ASN A 88 0.18 23.71 -5.60
C ASN A 88 -0.46 22.33 -5.49
N LEU A 89 0.21 21.40 -4.80
CA LEU A 89 -0.24 20.02 -4.60
C LEU A 89 -1.37 19.95 -3.55
N THR A 90 -2.56 20.44 -3.93
CA THR A 90 -3.76 20.29 -3.09
C THR A 90 -4.36 18.88 -3.25
N PRO A 91 -5.21 18.43 -2.31
CA PRO A 91 -5.91 17.15 -2.48
C PRO A 91 -6.69 17.04 -3.78
N GLU A 92 -7.33 18.12 -4.23
CA GLU A 92 -8.09 18.17 -5.48
C GLU A 92 -7.17 18.07 -6.70
N TYR A 93 -6.00 18.69 -6.63
CA TYR A 93 -4.99 18.58 -7.69
C TYR A 93 -4.49 17.13 -7.79
N ILE A 94 -4.19 16.48 -6.66
CA ILE A 94 -3.76 15.09 -6.62
C ILE A 94 -4.85 14.17 -7.19
N GLN A 95 -6.11 14.35 -6.79
CA GLN A 95 -7.24 13.57 -7.29
C GLN A 95 -7.48 13.74 -8.79
N SER A 96 -7.29 14.94 -9.32
CA SER A 96 -7.42 15.18 -10.76
C SER A 96 -6.23 14.63 -11.56
N ALA A 97 -5.08 14.48 -10.93
CA ALA A 97 -3.81 14.04 -11.50
C ALA A 97 -3.58 14.56 -12.93
N PRO A 98 -3.52 15.90 -13.13
CA PRO A 98 -3.60 16.49 -14.46
C PRO A 98 -2.29 16.38 -15.26
N LYS A 99 -1.16 16.25 -14.58
CA LYS A 99 0.18 16.25 -15.16
C LYS A 99 0.70 14.85 -15.36
N LYS A 100 1.58 14.70 -16.35
CA LYS A 100 2.21 13.39 -16.63
C LYS A 100 3.19 13.02 -15.52
N VAL A 101 3.26 11.74 -15.25
CA VAL A 101 4.37 11.16 -14.52
C VAL A 101 5.56 11.09 -15.47
N THR A 102 6.66 11.72 -15.09
CA THR A 102 7.89 11.79 -15.90
C THR A 102 8.89 10.72 -15.54
N SER A 103 8.91 10.29 -14.29
CA SER A 103 9.70 9.13 -13.89
C SER A 103 9.12 8.43 -12.67
N ILE A 104 9.43 7.14 -12.55
CA ILE A 104 9.20 6.34 -11.36
C ILE A 104 10.51 5.63 -11.07
N ALA A 105 11.06 5.88 -9.89
CA ALA A 105 12.27 5.24 -9.39
C ALA A 105 11.96 4.32 -8.22
N TRP A 106 12.65 3.19 -8.13
CA TRP A 106 12.56 2.31 -6.97
C TRP A 106 13.85 1.58 -6.68
N TYR A 107 13.98 1.22 -5.43
CA TYR A 107 15.04 0.38 -4.92
C TYR A 107 14.44 -0.87 -4.28
N PHE A 108 14.77 -2.03 -4.79
CA PHE A 108 14.37 -3.32 -4.24
C PHE A 108 15.46 -3.82 -3.30
N LYS A 109 15.19 -3.73 -2.01
CA LYS A 109 16.18 -3.91 -0.95
C LYS A 109 16.77 -5.32 -0.91
N GLN A 110 15.96 -6.36 -1.12
CA GLN A 110 16.40 -7.75 -1.01
C GLN A 110 17.43 -8.15 -2.08
N GLU A 111 17.31 -7.56 -3.26
CA GLU A 111 18.20 -7.85 -4.39
C GLU A 111 19.25 -6.76 -4.61
N ASP A 112 19.21 -5.70 -3.79
CA ASP A 112 20.05 -4.51 -3.97
C ASP A 112 19.96 -3.93 -5.38
N GLU A 113 18.75 -3.90 -5.97
CA GLU A 113 18.51 -3.41 -7.32
C GLU A 113 17.83 -2.04 -7.33
N TRP A 114 18.38 -1.14 -8.15
CA TRP A 114 17.82 0.16 -8.46
C TRP A 114 17.28 0.18 -9.87
N LYS A 115 16.04 0.63 -10.04
CA LYS A 115 15.45 0.82 -11.37
C LYS A 115 14.77 2.17 -11.45
N ILE A 116 14.85 2.77 -12.63
CA ILE A 116 14.10 3.97 -12.96
C ILE A 116 13.47 3.80 -14.35
N ILE A 117 12.15 4.00 -14.43
CA ILE A 117 11.47 4.22 -15.70
C ILE A 117 11.40 5.72 -15.92
N ILE A 118 11.84 6.19 -17.08
CA ILE A 118 11.85 7.62 -17.39
C ILE A 118 11.14 7.88 -18.71
N LEU A 119 10.29 8.91 -18.72
CA LEU A 119 9.58 9.36 -19.90
C LEU A 119 10.55 10.12 -20.83
N ASP A 120 10.83 9.56 -21.98
CA ASP A 120 11.70 10.15 -23.02
C ASP A 120 11.03 10.17 -24.40
N PRO A 121 10.10 11.11 -24.64
CA PRO A 121 9.39 11.21 -25.92
C PRO A 121 10.27 11.53 -27.11
N LYS A 122 11.49 12.00 -26.88
CA LYS A 122 12.45 12.38 -27.92
C LYS A 122 13.50 11.29 -28.18
N GLU A 123 13.42 10.17 -27.45
CA GLU A 123 14.36 9.04 -27.57
C GLU A 123 15.84 9.46 -27.45
N GLN A 124 16.13 10.37 -26.50
CA GLN A 124 17.46 10.92 -26.26
C GLN A 124 18.24 10.14 -25.20
N ILE A 125 17.55 9.36 -24.39
CA ILE A 125 18.13 8.58 -23.29
C ILE A 125 18.32 7.15 -23.75
N GLN A 126 19.52 6.63 -23.58
CA GLN A 126 19.78 5.21 -23.86
C GLN A 126 19.43 4.36 -22.63
N ALA A 127 18.77 3.24 -22.89
CA ALA A 127 18.57 2.22 -21.86
C ALA A 127 19.95 1.73 -21.39
N THR A 128 20.16 1.76 -20.08
CA THR A 128 21.45 1.34 -19.49
C THR A 128 21.22 0.44 -18.29
N LYS A 129 22.08 -0.58 -18.16
CA LYS A 129 22.18 -1.39 -16.94
C LYS A 129 23.65 -1.42 -16.52
N THR A 130 23.93 -0.82 -15.38
CA THR A 130 25.29 -0.74 -14.84
C THR A 130 25.29 -1.25 -13.41
N GLY A 131 25.85 -2.44 -13.21
CA GLY A 131 25.81 -3.12 -11.92
C GLY A 131 24.36 -3.41 -11.50
N ASN A 132 23.96 -2.90 -10.34
CA ASN A 132 22.63 -3.03 -9.76
C ASN A 132 21.67 -1.89 -10.13
N LYS A 133 22.04 -1.03 -11.10
CA LYS A 133 21.23 0.13 -11.51
C LYS A 133 20.77 -0.03 -12.95
N GLU A 134 19.48 0.19 -13.20
CA GLU A 134 18.87 0.08 -14.52
C GLU A 134 18.04 1.32 -14.84
N ILE A 135 18.28 1.91 -16.02
CA ILE A 135 17.50 3.03 -16.56
C ILE A 135 16.72 2.54 -17.77
N ILE A 136 15.41 2.71 -17.73
CA ILE A 136 14.46 2.21 -18.71
C ILE A 136 13.72 3.40 -19.33
N PRO A 137 14.22 3.99 -20.43
CA PRO A 137 13.51 5.05 -21.11
C PRO A 137 12.29 4.50 -21.83
N VAL A 138 11.22 5.31 -21.87
CA VAL A 138 9.98 5.01 -22.58
C VAL A 138 9.47 6.24 -23.32
N TYR A 139 8.92 6.06 -24.50
CA TYR A 139 8.53 7.16 -25.38
C TYR A 139 7.17 7.79 -25.04
N ASN A 140 6.34 7.14 -24.23
CA ASN A 140 5.07 7.70 -23.77
C ASN A 140 4.71 7.26 -22.35
N GLU A 141 3.78 7.99 -21.74
CA GLU A 141 3.37 7.76 -20.36
C GLU A 141 2.55 6.48 -20.19
N GLN A 142 1.74 6.08 -21.19
CA GLN A 142 0.99 4.82 -21.12
C GLN A 142 1.95 3.65 -20.90
N LEU A 143 3.06 3.66 -21.63
CA LEU A 143 4.09 2.62 -21.50
C LEU A 143 4.80 2.72 -20.14
N LEU A 144 5.05 3.94 -19.63
CA LEU A 144 5.64 4.16 -18.32
C LEU A 144 4.79 3.53 -17.22
N LEU A 145 3.51 3.89 -17.18
CA LEU A 145 2.57 3.38 -16.17
C LEU A 145 2.32 1.88 -16.33
N SER A 146 2.21 1.37 -17.57
CA SER A 146 2.03 -0.06 -17.82
C SER A 146 3.23 -0.88 -17.35
N LYS A 147 4.45 -0.41 -17.62
CA LYS A 147 5.68 -1.05 -17.13
C LYS A 147 5.74 -1.05 -15.60
N PHE A 148 5.38 0.07 -14.97
CA PHE A 148 5.32 0.14 -13.51
C PHE A 148 4.35 -0.91 -12.94
N LEU A 149 3.13 -1.03 -13.50
CA LEU A 149 2.19 -2.07 -13.08
C LEU A 149 2.72 -3.49 -13.31
N THR A 150 3.45 -3.72 -14.41
CA THR A 150 4.12 -5.00 -14.66
C THR A 150 5.15 -5.31 -13.56
N PHE A 151 5.98 -4.34 -13.19
CA PHE A 151 6.95 -4.51 -12.11
C PHE A 151 6.29 -4.73 -10.74
N MET A 152 5.20 -4.03 -10.44
CA MET A 152 4.43 -4.30 -9.22
C MET A 152 3.98 -5.76 -9.14
N ARG A 153 3.59 -6.34 -10.27
CA ARG A 153 3.17 -7.75 -10.37
C ARG A 153 4.33 -8.74 -10.28
N GLU A 154 5.47 -8.40 -10.88
CA GLU A 154 6.66 -9.26 -10.90
C GLU A 154 7.41 -9.24 -9.56
N LEU A 155 7.58 -8.07 -8.97
CA LEU A 155 8.25 -7.90 -7.69
C LEU A 155 7.38 -8.34 -6.52
N ASP A 156 6.06 -8.16 -6.65
CA ASP A 156 5.09 -8.56 -5.63
C ASP A 156 5.48 -8.06 -4.23
N PRO A 157 5.52 -6.74 -4.03
CA PRO A 157 6.02 -6.16 -2.79
C PRO A 157 5.08 -6.40 -1.62
N ASP A 158 5.64 -6.64 -0.44
CA ASP A 158 4.90 -6.64 0.82
C ASP A 158 4.76 -5.21 1.36
N ILE A 159 5.82 -4.40 1.19
CA ILE A 159 5.90 -3.05 1.74
C ILE A 159 6.39 -2.07 0.68
N LEU A 160 5.61 -1.02 0.45
CA LEU A 160 6.03 0.16 -0.30
C LEU A 160 6.49 1.24 0.67
N ILE A 161 7.70 1.74 0.49
CA ILE A 161 8.34 2.72 1.35
C ILE A 161 8.59 3.99 0.54
N GLY A 162 8.12 5.12 1.05
CA GLY A 162 8.36 6.42 0.44
C GLY A 162 8.43 7.55 1.46
N TYR A 163 8.62 8.76 0.99
CA TYR A 163 8.59 9.95 1.83
C TYR A 163 7.43 10.85 1.45
N ASN A 164 6.45 11.04 2.33
CA ASN A 164 5.16 11.67 2.05
C ASN A 164 4.33 10.93 0.99
N SER A 165 4.66 9.66 0.76
CA SER A 165 4.11 8.83 -0.30
C SER A 165 2.63 8.48 -0.11
N ASP A 166 2.16 8.39 1.12
CA ASP A 166 0.74 8.18 1.43
C ASP A 166 -0.13 9.36 0.99
N TYR A 167 0.42 10.58 1.02
CA TYR A 167 -0.30 11.78 0.62
C TYR A 167 -0.14 12.09 -0.86
N PHE A 168 1.03 11.85 -1.45
CA PHE A 168 1.33 12.27 -2.82
C PHE A 168 1.53 11.10 -3.79
N ASP A 169 2.60 10.32 -3.66
CA ASP A 169 3.02 9.36 -4.70
C ASP A 169 1.95 8.30 -5.01
N ILE A 170 1.45 7.63 -3.97
CA ILE A 170 0.47 6.56 -4.13
C ILE A 170 -0.87 7.11 -4.67
N PRO A 171 -1.45 8.17 -4.08
CA PRO A 171 -2.68 8.74 -4.63
C PRO A 171 -2.53 9.28 -6.04
N TYR A 172 -1.42 9.97 -6.33
CA TYR A 172 -1.19 10.51 -7.66
C TYR A 172 -1.08 9.41 -8.72
N LEU A 173 -0.30 8.35 -8.44
CA LEU A 173 -0.23 7.17 -9.32
C LEU A 173 -1.59 6.50 -9.51
N TYR A 174 -2.36 6.31 -8.44
CA TYR A 174 -3.70 5.75 -8.53
C TYR A 174 -4.60 6.52 -9.49
N TYR A 175 -4.73 7.84 -9.28
CA TYR A 175 -5.58 8.66 -10.14
C TYR A 175 -5.00 8.81 -11.55
N ARG A 176 -3.67 8.88 -11.69
CA ARG A 176 -3.06 8.98 -13.02
C ARG A 176 -3.20 7.70 -13.83
N ILE A 177 -3.04 6.54 -13.24
CA ILE A 177 -3.30 5.25 -13.87
C ILE A 177 -4.76 5.18 -14.32
N LYS A 178 -5.70 5.54 -13.44
CA LYS A 178 -7.12 5.59 -13.75
C LYS A 178 -7.43 6.50 -14.95
N ASN A 179 -6.80 7.68 -15.01
CA ASN A 179 -7.01 8.66 -16.07
C ASN A 179 -6.40 8.25 -17.41
N VAL A 180 -5.26 7.58 -17.41
CA VAL A 180 -4.45 7.30 -18.61
C VAL A 180 -4.67 5.89 -19.14
N LEU A 181 -4.82 4.90 -18.26
CA LEU A 181 -4.94 3.50 -18.64
C LEU A 181 -6.35 2.93 -18.46
N GLY A 182 -7.18 3.55 -17.63
CA GLY A 182 -8.53 3.09 -17.29
C GLY A 182 -8.67 2.68 -15.83
N GLU A 183 -9.92 2.66 -15.36
CA GLU A 183 -10.24 2.41 -13.95
C GLU A 183 -9.85 1.01 -13.48
N GLU A 184 -10.03 0.01 -14.34
CA GLU A 184 -9.68 -1.37 -14.06
C GLU A 184 -8.17 -1.60 -13.87
N MET A 185 -7.35 -0.74 -14.44
CA MET A 185 -5.90 -0.89 -14.39
C MET A 185 -5.30 -0.57 -13.02
N VAL A 186 -6.01 0.19 -12.20
CA VAL A 186 -5.53 0.50 -10.84
C VAL A 186 -5.49 -0.73 -9.94
N GLU A 187 -6.30 -1.74 -10.23
CA GLU A 187 -6.32 -2.98 -9.46
C GLU A 187 -5.00 -3.75 -9.53
N TYR A 188 -4.23 -3.55 -10.61
CA TYR A 188 -2.91 -4.17 -10.79
C TYR A 188 -1.82 -3.60 -9.86
N LEU A 189 -2.09 -2.54 -9.10
CA LEU A 189 -1.25 -2.12 -7.99
C LEU A 189 -1.28 -3.13 -6.83
N SER A 190 -2.33 -3.92 -6.74
CA SER A 190 -2.52 -4.92 -5.68
C SER A 190 -2.23 -6.34 -6.19
N PRO A 191 -1.50 -7.17 -5.43
CA PRO A 191 -1.28 -8.57 -5.80
C PRO A 191 -2.59 -9.37 -5.88
N ILE A 192 -3.61 -8.94 -5.17
CA ILE A 192 -4.93 -9.58 -5.13
C ILE A 192 -6.00 -8.82 -5.91
N LEU A 193 -5.58 -7.89 -6.78
CA LEU A 193 -6.45 -7.09 -7.64
C LEU A 193 -7.55 -6.36 -6.83
N LYS A 194 -7.15 -5.68 -5.76
CA LYS A 194 -8.08 -4.96 -4.89
C LYS A 194 -7.44 -3.69 -4.36
N VAL A 195 -7.83 -2.58 -4.97
CA VAL A 195 -7.44 -1.24 -4.57
C VAL A 195 -8.69 -0.40 -4.36
N LYS A 196 -8.72 0.40 -3.33
CA LYS A 196 -9.89 1.26 -3.05
C LYS A 196 -9.52 2.57 -2.41
N GLU A 197 -10.35 3.57 -2.69
CA GLU A 197 -10.34 4.82 -1.95
C GLU A 197 -11.02 4.64 -0.59
N LYS A 198 -10.41 5.17 0.45
CA LYS A 198 -10.97 5.21 1.80
C LYS A 198 -12.04 6.31 1.90
N ARG A 199 -13.26 6.00 1.51
CA ARG A 199 -14.40 6.94 1.56
C ARG A 199 -15.33 6.67 2.73
N SER A 200 -15.82 7.75 3.33
CA SER A 200 -16.87 7.67 4.36
C SER A 200 -18.16 7.10 3.76
N TYR A 201 -18.72 6.10 4.40
CA TYR A 201 -20.01 5.52 4.01
C TYR A 201 -21.17 6.53 4.08
N ARG A 202 -21.06 7.57 4.94
CA ARG A 202 -22.12 8.55 5.16
C ARG A 202 -22.05 9.73 4.19
N THR A 203 -20.85 10.25 3.92
CA THR A 203 -20.67 11.47 3.14
C THR A 203 -20.13 11.21 1.73
N GLY A 204 -19.57 10.01 1.47
CA GLY A 204 -18.86 9.72 0.22
C GLY A 204 -17.51 10.41 0.09
N GLU A 205 -17.15 11.26 1.07
CA GLU A 205 -15.86 11.96 1.09
C GLU A 205 -14.72 11.02 1.51
N ILE A 206 -13.51 11.33 1.10
CA ILE A 206 -12.31 10.62 1.57
C ILE A 206 -12.16 10.86 3.06
N TYR A 207 -12.23 9.78 3.86
CA TYR A 207 -12.22 9.92 5.31
C TYR A 207 -10.82 10.13 5.90
N ASP A 208 -9.76 9.70 5.19
CA ASP A 208 -8.37 10.00 5.54
C ASP A 208 -7.64 10.63 4.36
N PRO A 209 -7.65 11.98 4.24
CA PRO A 209 -6.97 12.68 3.14
C PRO A 209 -5.46 12.48 3.12
N LYS A 210 -4.86 12.01 4.23
CA LYS A 210 -3.42 11.75 4.34
C LYS A 210 -3.01 10.37 3.85
N GLN A 211 -3.96 9.46 3.72
CA GLN A 211 -3.78 8.13 3.15
C GLN A 211 -5.08 7.70 2.48
N PRO A 212 -5.44 8.32 1.36
CA PRO A 212 -6.74 8.11 0.74
C PRO A 212 -6.88 6.76 0.03
N ILE A 213 -5.76 6.12 -0.33
CA ILE A 213 -5.74 4.89 -1.11
C ILE A 213 -5.30 3.72 -0.22
N GLU A 214 -5.99 2.59 -0.35
CA GLU A 214 -5.65 1.31 0.27
C GLU A 214 -5.38 0.29 -0.84
N ILE A 215 -4.16 -0.25 -0.85
CA ILE A 215 -3.73 -1.32 -1.75
C ILE A 215 -3.74 -2.62 -0.95
N ALA A 216 -4.73 -3.48 -1.19
CA ALA A 216 -4.83 -4.72 -0.43
C ALA A 216 -3.66 -5.67 -0.75
N GLY A 217 -3.01 -6.18 0.29
CA GLY A 217 -1.84 -7.06 0.17
C GLY A 217 -0.50 -6.33 0.12
N VAL A 218 -0.50 -4.99 0.13
CA VAL A 218 0.72 -4.17 0.17
C VAL A 218 0.56 -3.16 1.29
N GLU A 219 1.49 -3.14 2.22
CA GLU A 219 1.52 -2.13 3.28
C GLU A 219 2.28 -0.90 2.80
N SER A 220 1.76 0.28 3.10
CA SER A 220 2.46 1.53 2.83
C SER A 220 3.15 2.03 4.08
N LEU A 221 4.44 2.29 3.98
CA LEU A 221 5.26 2.84 5.04
C LEU A 221 5.79 4.22 4.65
N ASP A 222 5.03 5.25 4.99
CA ASP A 222 5.43 6.63 4.77
C ASP A 222 6.41 7.10 5.86
N TYR A 223 7.67 7.31 5.48
CA TYR A 223 8.74 7.69 6.40
C TYR A 223 8.52 9.07 7.05
N MET A 224 7.86 10.01 6.39
CA MET A 224 7.53 11.29 7.01
C MET A 224 6.53 11.10 8.17
N ARG A 225 5.51 10.25 7.96
CA ARG A 225 4.52 9.92 9.03
C ARG A 225 5.16 9.14 10.16
N LEU A 226 6.02 8.18 9.82
CA LEU A 226 6.76 7.39 10.78
C LEU A 226 7.68 8.27 11.64
N HIS A 227 8.43 9.16 11.00
CA HIS A 227 9.31 10.10 11.69
C HIS A 227 8.51 11.00 12.63
N LYS A 228 7.45 11.63 12.15
CA LYS A 228 6.55 12.46 12.99
C LYS A 228 5.97 11.71 14.18
N LYS A 229 5.69 10.43 14.06
CA LYS A 229 5.09 9.62 15.12
C LYS A 229 6.08 9.26 16.22
N TYR A 230 7.33 9.00 15.88
CA TYR A 230 8.32 8.47 16.82
C TYR A 230 9.43 9.46 17.19
N HIS A 231 9.48 10.62 16.54
CA HIS A 231 10.41 11.69 16.88
C HIS A 231 9.75 12.66 17.86
N TRP A 232 10.41 12.87 19.02
CA TRP A 232 9.84 13.65 20.13
C TRP A 232 10.13 15.14 20.04
N GLU A 233 11.09 15.53 19.21
CA GLU A 233 11.49 16.92 19.01
C GLU A 233 10.75 17.52 17.80
N ASP A 234 10.39 18.79 17.90
CA ASP A 234 9.83 19.52 16.77
C ASP A 234 10.92 19.77 15.72
N GLU A 235 10.63 19.41 14.47
CA GLU A 235 11.51 19.67 13.36
C GLU A 235 11.23 21.05 12.75
N PRO A 236 12.27 21.86 12.47
CA PRO A 236 12.10 23.16 11.82
C PRO A 236 11.50 23.02 10.41
N SER A 237 11.72 21.91 9.77
CA SER A 237 11.20 21.59 8.45
C SER A 237 11.04 20.08 8.28
N TRP A 238 9.92 19.69 7.69
CA TRP A 238 9.62 18.30 7.33
C TRP A 238 9.97 17.98 5.87
N LYS A 239 10.72 18.84 5.20
CA LYS A 239 11.23 18.54 3.86
C LYS A 239 12.32 17.49 3.96
N LEU A 240 12.31 16.52 3.04
CA LEU A 240 13.29 15.42 3.00
C LEU A 240 14.74 15.95 2.97
N ASP A 241 14.98 17.00 2.22
CA ASP A 241 16.28 17.64 2.10
C ASP A 241 16.81 18.19 3.46
N ALA A 242 15.92 18.87 4.21
CA ALA A 242 16.29 19.39 5.54
C ALA A 242 16.58 18.27 6.55
N LEU A 243 15.82 17.19 6.50
CA LEU A 243 16.05 16.02 7.35
C LEU A 243 17.29 15.24 6.89
N GLY A 244 17.52 15.13 5.59
CA GLY A 244 18.72 14.53 5.00
C GLY A 244 19.99 15.25 5.50
N GLU A 245 20.01 16.58 5.42
CA GLU A 245 21.12 17.38 5.94
C GLU A 245 21.30 17.19 7.46
N LYS A 246 20.21 17.23 8.22
CA LYS A 246 20.28 17.11 9.69
C LYS A 246 20.81 15.75 10.15
N TYR A 247 20.28 14.65 9.60
CA TYR A 247 20.49 13.30 10.14
C TYR A 247 21.57 12.50 9.41
N VAL A 248 21.67 12.66 8.09
CA VAL A 248 22.59 11.84 7.27
C VAL A 248 23.66 12.65 6.54
N LYS A 249 23.62 13.99 6.68
CA LYS A 249 24.56 14.91 6.03
C LYS A 249 24.57 14.78 4.50
N LEU A 250 23.40 14.51 3.93
CA LEU A 250 23.19 14.43 2.50
C LEU A 250 22.06 15.36 2.09
N ASN A 251 22.27 16.09 1.02
CA ASN A 251 21.29 16.99 0.39
C ASN A 251 20.84 16.43 -0.95
N LYS A 252 19.71 16.94 -1.45
CA LYS A 252 19.33 16.73 -2.84
C LYS A 252 20.45 17.22 -3.75
N ILE A 253 20.69 16.49 -4.83
CA ILE A 253 21.61 16.93 -5.88
C ILE A 253 20.96 18.13 -6.58
N GLU A 254 21.65 19.26 -6.61
CA GLU A 254 21.18 20.43 -7.35
C GLU A 254 21.15 20.11 -8.84
N TYR A 255 20.04 20.44 -9.48
CA TYR A 255 19.81 20.22 -10.89
C TYR A 255 19.42 21.54 -11.57
N ASP A 256 20.25 21.99 -12.51
CA ASP A 256 20.07 23.25 -13.25
C ASP A 256 19.21 23.13 -14.50
N GLY A 257 18.37 22.10 -14.62
CA GLY A 257 17.53 21.83 -15.78
C GLY A 257 16.04 21.89 -15.46
N SER A 258 15.20 22.08 -16.50
CA SER A 258 13.76 21.78 -16.45
C SER A 258 13.55 20.33 -16.86
N LEU A 259 12.85 19.57 -16.03
CA LEU A 259 12.36 18.25 -16.40
C LEU A 259 11.22 18.36 -17.43
#